data_a0b75e7e2282c03e5c0d9f1c4d589947
#
_entry.id   a0b75e7e2282c03e5c0d9f1c4d589947
#
_cell.length_a   1.000
_cell.length_b   1.000
_cell.length_c   1.000
_cell.angle_alpha   90.00
_cell.angle_beta   90.00
_cell.angle_gamma   90.00
#
_symmetry.space_group_name_H-M   'P 1'
#
loop_
_entity.id
_entity.type
_entity.pdbx_description
1 polymer ?
#
loop_
_entity_poly.entity_id
_entity_poly.type
_entity_poly.pdbx_seq_one_letter_code
_entity_poly.pdbx_strand_id
1 'polypeptide(L)' 'MKQSEIKELSIAELKEKLGETKKSYADLKMAHAISPLENPIQLRTVRRLVARIATELTKREVQ' A
#
# COMPACT_ATOMS: atom_id res chain seq x y z
N MET A 1 3.96 -6.80 -1.72
CA MET A 1 5.44 -6.71 -1.69
C MET A 1 5.98 -7.17 -0.35
N LYS A 2 7.11 -7.84 -0.38
CA LYS A 2 7.78 -8.25 0.85
C LYS A 2 8.54 -7.07 1.45
N GLN A 3 8.78 -7.11 2.75
CA GLN A 3 9.50 -6.06 3.45
C GLN A 3 10.91 -5.84 2.86
N SER A 4 11.58 -6.91 2.46
CA SER A 4 12.90 -6.81 1.85
C SER A 4 12.88 -6.03 0.54
N GLU A 5 11.85 -6.21 -0.27
CA GLU A 5 11.69 -5.47 -1.53
C GLU A 5 11.46 -4.00 -1.28
N ILE A 6 10.66 -3.67 -0.27
CA ILE A 6 10.38 -2.29 0.10
C ILE A 6 11.66 -1.59 0.55
N LYS A 7 12.52 -2.27 1.29
CA LYS A 7 13.77 -1.70 1.77
C LYS A 7 14.77 -1.39 0.65
N GLU A 8 14.66 -2.07 -0.48
CA GLU A 8 15.54 -1.86 -1.63
C GLU A 8 15.14 -0.66 -2.49
N LEU A 9 13.92 -0.16 -2.33
CA LEU A 9 13.42 0.93 -3.14
C LEU A 9 13.98 2.28 -2.67
N SER A 10 14.20 3.19 -3.63
CA SER A 10 14.59 4.57 -3.32
C SER A 10 13.38 5.35 -2.79
N ILE A 11 13.62 6.53 -2.21
CA ILE A 11 12.56 7.39 -1.69
C ILE A 11 11.57 7.75 -2.79
N ALA A 12 12.07 8.08 -3.99
CA ALA A 12 11.19 8.42 -5.13
C ALA A 12 10.32 7.24 -5.52
N GLU A 13 10.90 6.04 -5.58
CA GLU A 13 10.16 4.83 -5.90
C GLU A 13 9.14 4.49 -4.83
N LEU A 14 9.47 4.70 -3.56
CA LEU A 14 8.53 4.48 -2.46
C LEU A 14 7.34 5.42 -2.54
N LYS A 15 7.55 6.69 -2.87
CA LYS A 15 6.46 7.65 -3.04
C LYS A 15 5.54 7.25 -4.18
N GLU A 16 6.11 6.80 -5.29
CA GLU A 16 5.36 6.34 -6.43
C GLU A 16 4.53 5.10 -6.10
N LYS A 17 5.14 4.12 -5.44
CA LYS A 17 4.44 2.90 -5.02
C LYS A 17 3.35 3.20 -4.00
N LEU A 18 3.60 4.13 -3.09
CA LEU A 18 2.60 4.55 -2.12
C LEU A 18 1.37 5.13 -2.81
N GLY A 19 1.58 6.00 -3.81
CA GLY A 19 0.49 6.56 -4.59
C GLY A 19 -0.32 5.49 -5.32
N GLU A 20 0.37 4.55 -5.97
CA GLU A 20 -0.27 3.45 -6.68
C GLU A 20 -1.08 2.55 -5.75
N THR A 21 -0.51 2.18 -4.61
CA THR A 21 -1.19 1.29 -3.66
C THR A 21 -2.37 1.98 -2.98
N LYS A 22 -2.25 3.28 -2.68
CA LYS A 22 -3.38 4.05 -2.14
C LYS A 22 -4.53 4.09 -3.12
N LYS A 23 -4.23 4.28 -4.40
CA LYS A 23 -5.25 4.29 -5.45
C LYS A 23 -5.92 2.93 -5.56
N SER A 24 -5.14 1.85 -5.57
CA SER A 24 -5.67 0.49 -5.61
C SER A 24 -6.57 0.21 -4.41
N TYR A 25 -6.16 0.66 -3.22
CA TYR A 25 -6.96 0.49 -2.02
C TYR A 25 -8.28 1.24 -2.11
N ALA A 26 -8.25 2.48 -2.60
CA ALA A 26 -9.45 3.27 -2.78
C ALA A 26 -10.41 2.61 -3.77
N ASP A 27 -9.88 2.09 -4.87
CA ASP A 27 -10.68 1.40 -5.89
C ASP A 27 -11.34 0.15 -5.32
N LEU A 28 -10.59 -0.66 -4.56
CA LEU A 28 -11.12 -1.87 -3.92
C LEU A 28 -12.17 -1.53 -2.87
N LYS A 29 -11.94 -0.48 -2.10
CA LYS A 29 -12.88 -0.03 -1.08
C LYS A 29 -14.19 0.43 -1.71
N MET A 30 -14.11 1.14 -2.82
CA MET A 30 -15.27 1.59 -3.57
C MET A 30 -16.05 0.41 -4.14
N ALA A 31 -15.35 -0.54 -4.75
CA ALA A 31 -15.96 -1.75 -5.29
C ALA A 31 -16.65 -2.56 -4.19
N HIS A 32 -16.06 -2.64 -3.01
CA HIS A 32 -16.64 -3.35 -1.87
C HIS A 32 -17.91 -2.66 -1.37
N ALA A 33 -17.95 -1.34 -1.41
CA ALA A 33 -19.12 -0.57 -0.99
C ALA A 33 -20.30 -0.76 -1.95
N ILE A 34 -20.01 -0.89 -3.25
CA ILE A 34 -21.03 -1.06 -4.28
C ILE A 34 -21.53 -2.51 -4.33
N SER A 35 -20.60 -3.45 -4.27
CA SER A 35 -20.88 -4.88 -4.33
C SER A 35 -19.95 -5.59 -3.33
N PRO A 36 -20.47 -5.97 -2.16
CA PRO A 36 -19.62 -6.58 -1.13
C PRO A 36 -18.81 -7.76 -1.67
N LEU A 37 -17.49 -7.67 -1.49
CA LEU A 37 -16.59 -8.71 -1.94
C LEU A 37 -16.73 -9.95 -1.05
N GLU A 38 -16.71 -11.12 -1.69
CA GLU A 38 -16.77 -12.38 -0.94
C GLU A 38 -15.52 -12.58 -0.10
N ASN A 39 -14.40 -11.98 -0.51
CA ASN A 39 -13.12 -12.17 0.15
C ASN A 39 -12.47 -10.82 0.48
N PRO A 40 -12.62 -10.32 1.71
CA PRO A 40 -12.00 -9.06 2.13
C PRO A 40 -10.49 -9.16 2.33
N ILE A 41 -9.89 -10.33 2.09
CA ILE A 41 -8.44 -10.51 2.23
C ILE A 41 -7.68 -9.55 1.34
N GLN A 42 -8.18 -9.27 0.13
CA GLN A 42 -7.53 -8.34 -0.79
C GLN A 42 -7.42 -6.93 -0.17
N LEU A 43 -8.49 -6.47 0.47
CA LEU A 43 -8.49 -5.18 1.14
C LEU A 43 -7.44 -5.13 2.27
N ARG A 44 -7.38 -6.19 3.06
CA ARG A 44 -6.41 -6.29 4.14
C ARG A 44 -4.98 -6.31 3.62
N THR A 45 -4.73 -7.05 2.56
CA THR A 45 -3.40 -7.17 1.96
C THR A 45 -2.92 -5.83 1.43
N VAL A 46 -3.77 -5.11 0.69
CA VAL A 46 -3.42 -3.81 0.13
C VAL A 46 -3.22 -2.79 1.25
N ARG A 47 -4.09 -2.80 2.26
CA ARG A 47 -3.96 -1.90 3.41
C ARG A 47 -2.64 -2.11 4.15
N ARG A 48 -2.23 -3.36 4.35
CA ARG A 48 -0.94 -3.68 4.98
C ARG A 48 0.22 -3.20 4.13
N LEU A 49 0.12 -3.36 2.82
CA LEU A 49 1.15 -2.90 1.91
C LEU A 49 1.30 -1.38 1.97
N VAL A 50 0.20 -0.64 1.96
CA VAL A 50 0.22 0.82 2.11
C VAL A 50 0.91 1.21 3.41
N ALA A 51 0.55 0.56 4.52
CA ALA A 51 1.13 0.85 5.82
C ALA A 51 2.64 0.57 5.85
N ARG A 52 3.09 -0.53 5.25
CA ARG A 52 4.51 -0.88 5.20
C ARG A 52 5.31 0.14 4.39
N ILE A 53 4.79 0.53 3.23
CA ILE A 53 5.45 1.52 2.38
C ILE A 53 5.52 2.86 3.08
N ALA A 54 4.42 3.29 3.69
CA ALA A 54 4.38 4.56 4.41
C ALA A 54 5.35 4.58 5.59
N THR A 55 5.45 3.47 6.33
CA THR A 55 6.36 3.34 7.46
C THR A 55 7.81 3.44 7.00
N GLU A 56 8.18 2.74 5.94
CA GLU A 56 9.53 2.77 5.41
C GLU A 56 9.90 4.17 4.91
N LEU A 57 8.96 4.83 4.22
CA LEU A 57 9.18 6.18 3.72
C LEU A 57 9.41 7.15 4.88
N THR A 58 8.59 7.06 5.93
CA THR A 58 8.73 7.89 7.12
C THR A 58 10.08 7.69 7.79
N LYS A 59 10.53 6.45 7.90
CA LYS A 59 11.84 6.14 8.47
C LYS A 59 12.96 6.83 7.69
N ARG A 60 12.90 6.79 6.37
CA ARG A 60 13.93 7.38 5.53
C ARG A 60 13.93 8.90 5.58
N GLU A 61 12.75 9.51 5.69
CA GLU A 61 12.65 10.96 5.77
C GLU A 61 13.16 11.50 7.10
N VAL A 62 13.05 10.72 8.17
CA VAL A 62 13.52 11.10 9.50
C VAL A 62 15.02 10.89 9.66
N GLN A 63 15.60 9.98 8.93
CA GLN A 63 17.06 9.77 8.92
C GLN A 63 17.76 10.89 8.11
#